data_a8e238d748ad06d7e75ed69b78f3a9bd
#
_entry.id   a8e238d748ad06d7e75ed69b78f3a9bd
#
_cell.length_a   1.000
_cell.length_b   1.000
_cell.length_c   1.000
_cell.angle_alpha   90.00
_cell.angle_beta   90.00
_cell.angle_gamma   90.00
#
_symmetry.space_group_name_H-M   'P 1'
#
loop_
_entity.id
_entity.type
_entity.pdbx_description
1 polymer ?
#
loop_
_entity_poly.entity_id
_entity_poly.type
_entity_poly.pdbx_seq_one_letter_code
_entity_poly.pdbx_strand_id
1 'polypeptide(L)'
;MLDFPHFQTSGPRRRWARALGALCAGLSLTPGWVAAQVRDAGLPLRNLVVEWRIAGQGQVQDSRVGVRQGRVIIDSQRGVVAQGEVQMGRWQTETQTQSVQQVQVLNGGRARLFVGRSQPYTVWQWAYVPTQRPGRDGRGGAVQAWAQTEWLDLGQGLNVRPQWPGGQAPVTVELDARASTQSAYEPDGQVRYSEVVSTVAVPLGEWAVVARSGRRAQQARSGTLSTEAIDDTQSEQLEIRITAP
;
A
#
# COMPACT_ATOMS: atom_id res chain seq x y z
N MET A 1 47.83 -11.48 8.14
CA MET A 1 49.17 -10.95 7.85
C MET A 1 49.17 -10.51 6.39
N LEU A 2 48.62 -9.33 6.12
CA LEU A 2 48.74 -8.64 4.83
C LEU A 2 48.73 -7.15 5.11
N ASP A 3 49.81 -6.54 4.71
CA ASP A 3 50.30 -5.20 4.93
C ASP A 3 49.52 -4.14 4.12
N PHE A 4 49.26 -3.00 4.72
CA PHE A 4 48.83 -1.79 4.02
C PHE A 4 49.98 -0.81 3.92
N PRO A 5 50.29 -0.25 2.75
CA PRO A 5 51.29 0.80 2.66
C PRO A 5 50.70 2.18 2.91
N HIS A 6 51.30 2.90 3.80
CA HIS A 6 51.23 4.35 4.00
C HIS A 6 51.70 5.11 2.76
N PHE A 7 50.89 6.08 2.30
CA PHE A 7 51.38 7.11 1.40
C PHE A 7 51.42 8.46 2.11
N GLN A 8 52.63 8.89 2.37
CA GLN A 8 53.02 10.19 2.90
C GLN A 8 53.62 10.99 1.73
N THR A 9 53.08 12.15 1.38
CA THR A 9 53.77 13.12 0.52
C THR A 9 53.77 14.52 1.14
N SER A 10 55.00 14.91 1.41
CA SER A 10 55.47 16.19 1.91
C SER A 10 55.66 17.22 0.82
N GLY A 11 55.23 18.51 1.09
CA GLY A 11 55.87 19.75 0.78
C GLY A 11 55.97 20.27 -0.68
N PRO A 12 56.30 21.50 -0.97
CA PRO A 12 57.02 22.46 -0.16
C PRO A 12 56.45 23.90 -0.12
N ARG A 13 56.94 24.62 0.87
CA ARG A 13 56.84 26.08 1.05
C ARG A 13 57.55 26.82 -0.07
N ARG A 14 56.91 27.90 -0.65
CA ARG A 14 57.65 29.03 -1.25
C ARG A 14 57.13 30.34 -0.73
N ARG A 15 58.00 31.06 -0.03
CA ARG A 15 58.00 32.49 0.28
C ARG A 15 58.40 33.21 -0.99
N TRP A 16 57.92 34.44 -1.22
CA TRP A 16 58.50 35.64 -1.88
C TRP A 16 57.42 36.67 -1.90
N ALA A 17 57.50 37.71 -1.20
CA ALA A 17 58.27 38.98 -1.37
C ALA A 17 57.37 40.12 -1.84
N ARG A 18 57.46 41.15 -1.06
CA ARG A 18 56.86 42.46 -1.08
C ARG A 18 56.98 43.14 -2.44
N ALA A 19 55.92 43.92 -2.86
CA ALA A 19 56.09 45.14 -3.62
C ALA A 19 54.92 46.12 -3.32
N LEU A 20 55.30 47.32 -2.98
CA LEU A 20 54.51 48.52 -2.83
C LEU A 20 53.88 48.91 -4.16
N GLY A 21 52.72 49.57 -4.14
CA GLY A 21 52.26 50.32 -5.29
C GLY A 21 50.85 50.89 -5.17
N ALA A 22 50.76 52.15 -4.82
CA ALA A 22 49.81 53.17 -5.32
C ALA A 22 48.32 53.10 -5.07
N LEU A 23 47.91 54.04 -4.27
CA LEU A 23 46.66 54.81 -4.15
C LEU A 23 45.89 55.00 -5.47
N CYS A 24 44.67 54.47 -5.55
CA CYS A 24 43.62 54.98 -6.39
C CYS A 24 42.30 54.93 -5.61
N ALA A 25 41.86 56.07 -5.17
CA ALA A 25 40.52 56.28 -4.60
C ALA A 25 39.49 56.17 -5.72
N GLY A 26 38.87 55.00 -5.83
CA GLY A 26 37.73 54.82 -6.67
C GLY A 26 36.51 54.60 -5.76
N LEU A 27 35.60 55.56 -5.73
CA LEU A 27 34.25 55.39 -5.20
C LEU A 27 33.52 54.33 -6.03
N SER A 28 33.60 53.10 -5.64
CA SER A 28 32.73 52.05 -6.16
C SER A 28 31.42 52.06 -5.35
N LEU A 29 30.41 52.67 -5.95
CA LEU A 29 29.01 52.43 -5.60
C LEU A 29 28.73 50.95 -5.82
N THR A 30 28.90 50.12 -4.80
CA THR A 30 28.40 48.77 -4.80
C THR A 30 26.87 48.84 -4.73
N PRO A 31 26.13 48.36 -5.75
CA PRO A 31 24.71 48.19 -5.57
C PRO A 31 24.55 47.19 -4.42
N GLY A 32 24.02 47.68 -3.30
CA GLY A 32 23.64 46.83 -2.19
C GLY A 32 22.67 45.79 -2.72
N TRP A 33 23.14 44.58 -2.87
CA TRP A 33 22.28 43.43 -2.98
C TRP A 33 21.50 43.36 -1.67
N VAL A 34 20.32 43.96 -1.69
CA VAL A 34 19.29 43.63 -0.68
C VAL A 34 19.01 42.16 -0.87
N ALA A 35 19.74 41.32 -0.16
CA ALA A 35 19.32 39.96 0.07
C ALA A 35 17.96 40.12 0.75
N ALA A 36 16.90 40.00 -0.06
CA ALA A 36 15.58 39.77 0.47
C ALA A 36 15.72 38.51 1.33
N GLN A 37 15.87 38.71 2.63
CA GLN A 37 15.65 37.65 3.59
C GLN A 37 14.22 37.16 3.29
N VAL A 38 14.11 36.06 2.55
CA VAL A 38 12.92 35.26 2.56
C VAL A 38 12.76 34.92 4.03
N ARG A 39 11.99 35.75 4.75
CA ARG A 39 11.44 35.34 6.04
C ARG A 39 10.71 34.07 5.72
N ASP A 40 11.20 33.00 6.24
CA ASP A 40 10.37 31.81 6.47
C ASP A 40 9.16 32.33 7.22
N ALA A 41 8.12 32.68 6.49
CA ALA A 41 6.85 33.07 7.06
C ALA A 41 6.36 31.83 7.77
N GLY A 42 6.66 31.78 9.08
CA GLY A 42 6.36 30.60 9.88
C GLY A 42 4.90 30.22 9.65
N LEU A 43 4.66 28.96 9.46
CA LEU A 43 3.31 28.44 9.28
C LEU A 43 2.40 28.97 10.40
N PRO A 44 1.13 29.35 10.11
CA PRO A 44 0.21 29.78 11.15
C PRO A 44 0.09 28.71 12.24
N LEU A 45 0.28 29.09 13.50
CA LEU A 45 0.11 28.21 14.66
C LEU A 45 -1.38 27.92 14.86
N ARG A 46 -1.89 26.94 14.15
CA ARG A 46 -3.29 26.54 14.18
C ARG A 46 -3.40 25.04 14.10
N ASN A 47 -4.38 24.48 14.78
CA ASN A 47 -4.72 23.08 14.64
C ASN A 47 -5.50 22.88 13.35
N LEU A 48 -5.18 21.80 12.67
CA LEU A 48 -5.87 21.32 11.46
C LEU A 48 -6.52 19.99 11.79
N VAL A 49 -7.70 19.76 11.27
CA VAL A 49 -8.36 18.47 11.32
C VAL A 49 -8.13 17.80 9.98
N VAL A 50 -7.50 16.65 10.01
CA VAL A 50 -7.26 15.79 8.85
C VAL A 50 -8.23 14.64 8.90
N GLU A 51 -9.09 14.55 7.90
CA GLU A 51 -10.03 13.46 7.70
C GLU A 51 -9.58 12.66 6.49
N TRP A 52 -9.66 11.34 6.57
CA TRP A 52 -9.39 10.48 5.43
C TRP A 52 -10.37 9.34 5.37
N ARG A 53 -10.56 8.82 4.18
CA ARG A 53 -11.38 7.65 3.94
C ARG A 53 -10.79 6.78 2.85
N ILE A 54 -10.98 5.48 3.02
CA ILE A 54 -10.74 4.51 1.96
C ILE A 54 -12.13 4.08 1.48
N ALA A 55 -12.45 4.44 0.25
CA ALA A 55 -13.69 4.04 -0.41
C ALA A 55 -13.37 2.87 -1.34
N GLY A 56 -13.99 1.72 -1.07
CA GLY A 56 -13.88 0.52 -1.88
C GLY A 56 -15.20 0.24 -2.59
N GLN A 57 -15.13 -0.04 -3.89
CA GLN A 57 -16.26 -0.57 -4.67
C GLN A 57 -15.84 -1.92 -5.25
N GLY A 58 -16.64 -2.95 -5.00
CA GLY A 58 -16.47 -4.28 -5.56
C GLY A 58 -17.72 -4.68 -6.32
N GLN A 59 -17.55 -5.16 -7.54
CA GLN A 59 -18.62 -5.75 -8.33
C GLN A 59 -18.17 -7.13 -8.80
N VAL A 60 -18.92 -8.14 -8.39
CA VAL A 60 -18.74 -9.52 -8.84
C VAL A 60 -19.94 -9.92 -9.68
N GLN A 61 -19.69 -10.30 -10.91
CA GLN A 61 -20.72 -10.83 -11.80
C GLN A 61 -20.37 -12.29 -12.13
N ASP A 62 -21.23 -13.19 -11.72
CA ASP A 62 -21.12 -14.63 -11.98
C ASP A 62 -22.23 -15.03 -12.94
N SER A 63 -21.88 -15.60 -14.08
CA SER A 63 -22.82 -16.16 -15.03
C SER A 63 -22.50 -17.62 -15.28
N ARG A 64 -23.50 -18.46 -15.04
CA ARG A 64 -23.41 -19.92 -15.23
C ARG A 64 -24.46 -20.38 -16.22
N VAL A 65 -24.03 -21.12 -17.21
CA VAL A 65 -24.91 -21.83 -18.13
C VAL A 65 -24.53 -23.30 -18.05
N GLY A 66 -25.46 -24.11 -17.59
CA GLY A 66 -25.26 -25.55 -17.48
C GLY A 66 -26.42 -26.32 -18.08
N VAL A 67 -26.12 -27.44 -18.75
CA VAL A 67 -27.10 -28.42 -19.20
C VAL A 67 -27.08 -29.59 -18.24
N ARG A 68 -28.16 -29.78 -17.47
CA ARG A 68 -28.34 -30.99 -16.69
C ARG A 68 -28.76 -32.10 -17.62
N GLN A 69 -27.98 -33.19 -17.67
CA GLN A 69 -28.41 -34.39 -18.36
C GLN A 69 -29.69 -34.93 -17.72
N GLY A 70 -30.79 -34.76 -18.45
CA GLY A 70 -32.02 -35.40 -18.14
C GLY A 70 -31.92 -36.91 -18.45
N ARG A 71 -32.77 -37.69 -17.82
CA ARG A 71 -32.89 -39.12 -18.01
C ARG A 71 -33.22 -39.43 -19.48
N VAL A 72 -32.38 -40.15 -20.16
CA VAL A 72 -32.73 -40.74 -21.46
C VAL A 72 -33.64 -41.92 -21.20
N ILE A 73 -34.93 -41.79 -21.52
CA ILE A 73 -35.89 -42.88 -21.48
C ILE A 73 -35.92 -43.47 -22.90
N ILE A 74 -35.37 -44.67 -23.04
CA ILE A 74 -35.49 -45.44 -24.29
C ILE A 74 -36.73 -46.29 -24.15
N ASP A 75 -37.81 -45.86 -24.78
CA ASP A 75 -39.02 -46.70 -24.91
C ASP A 75 -39.08 -47.30 -26.31
N SER A 76 -39.11 -48.61 -26.39
CA SER A 76 -39.10 -49.36 -27.64
C SER A 76 -40.31 -49.12 -28.54
N GLN A 77 -41.33 -48.39 -28.08
CA GLN A 77 -42.51 -48.05 -28.85
C GLN A 77 -42.62 -46.55 -29.25
N ARG A 78 -41.85 -45.65 -28.64
CA ARG A 78 -41.96 -44.20 -28.82
C ARG A 78 -40.70 -43.47 -29.25
N GLY A 79 -39.61 -44.19 -29.44
CA GLY A 79 -38.35 -43.55 -29.82
C GLY A 79 -37.60 -42.93 -28.63
N VAL A 80 -36.42 -42.40 -28.89
CA VAL A 80 -35.55 -41.77 -27.90
C VAL A 80 -36.02 -40.35 -27.64
N VAL A 81 -36.54 -40.07 -26.43
CA VAL A 81 -36.84 -38.72 -25.96
C VAL A 81 -35.76 -38.30 -24.98
N ALA A 82 -34.91 -37.38 -25.38
CA ALA A 82 -33.95 -36.71 -24.50
C ALA A 82 -34.57 -35.43 -23.94
N GLN A 83 -34.85 -35.44 -22.65
CA GLN A 83 -35.25 -34.21 -21.92
C GLN A 83 -33.97 -33.61 -21.29
N GLY A 84 -33.50 -32.51 -21.84
CA GLY A 84 -32.41 -31.71 -21.26
C GLY A 84 -32.97 -30.45 -20.61
N GLU A 85 -32.64 -30.17 -19.39
CA GLU A 85 -32.97 -28.93 -18.70
C GLU A 85 -31.76 -27.96 -18.79
N VAL A 86 -31.96 -26.80 -19.38
CA VAL A 86 -30.95 -25.76 -19.42
C VAL A 86 -31.13 -24.86 -18.19
N GLN A 87 -30.15 -24.85 -17.29
CA GLN A 87 -30.12 -23.93 -16.16
C GLN A 87 -29.23 -22.75 -16.47
N MET A 88 -29.80 -21.55 -16.42
CA MET A 88 -29.08 -20.29 -16.51
C MET A 88 -29.17 -19.60 -15.17
N GLY A 89 -28.03 -19.30 -14.57
CA GLY A 89 -27.90 -18.51 -13.35
C GLY A 89 -27.04 -17.27 -13.59
N ARG A 90 -27.54 -16.13 -13.19
CA ARG A 90 -26.76 -14.88 -13.14
C ARG A 90 -26.86 -14.31 -11.73
N TRP A 91 -25.71 -14.08 -11.13
CA TRP A 91 -25.59 -13.49 -9.82
C TRP A 91 -24.75 -12.23 -9.94
N GLN A 92 -25.20 -11.14 -9.34
CA GLN A 92 -24.47 -9.89 -9.26
C GLN A 92 -24.42 -9.50 -7.79
N THR A 93 -23.22 -9.26 -7.29
CA THR A 93 -22.98 -8.77 -5.95
C THR A 93 -22.25 -7.44 -6.04
N GLU A 94 -22.78 -6.42 -5.43
CA GLU A 94 -22.14 -5.12 -5.29
C GLU A 94 -21.81 -4.90 -3.82
N THR A 95 -20.56 -4.55 -3.56
CA THR A 95 -20.07 -4.25 -2.21
C THR A 95 -19.51 -2.85 -2.20
N GLN A 96 -20.04 -2.00 -1.32
CA GLN A 96 -19.50 -0.67 -1.08
C GLN A 96 -19.04 -0.57 0.37
N THR A 97 -17.78 -0.22 0.55
CA THR A 97 -17.19 -0.02 1.87
C THR A 97 -16.67 1.40 1.98
N GLN A 98 -17.07 2.09 3.04
CA GLN A 98 -16.60 3.44 3.33
C GLN A 98 -16.36 3.58 4.83
N SER A 99 -15.16 3.97 5.22
CA SER A 99 -14.77 4.24 6.61
C SER A 99 -14.10 5.60 6.66
N VAL A 100 -14.64 6.52 7.45
CA VAL A 100 -14.07 7.86 7.65
C VAL A 100 -13.41 7.93 9.01
N GLN A 101 -12.19 8.41 9.05
CA GLN A 101 -11.41 8.61 10.27
C GLN A 101 -10.87 10.04 10.30
N GLN A 102 -10.60 10.55 11.50
CA GLN A 102 -10.08 11.91 11.65
C GLN A 102 -8.99 11.97 12.72
N VAL A 103 -8.05 12.87 12.53
CA VAL A 103 -7.02 13.20 13.49
C VAL A 103 -6.77 14.71 13.50
N GLN A 104 -6.54 15.27 14.67
CA GLN A 104 -6.17 16.67 14.84
C GLN A 104 -4.65 16.80 14.94
N VAL A 105 -4.09 17.76 14.23
CA VAL A 105 -2.65 17.99 14.17
C VAL A 105 -2.34 19.47 14.08
N LEU A 106 -1.26 19.91 14.75
CA LEU A 106 -0.76 21.27 14.59
C LEU A 106 -0.21 21.47 13.19
N ASN A 107 -0.47 22.60 12.59
CA ASN A 107 0.08 22.99 11.28
C ASN A 107 1.61 22.86 11.26
N GLY A 108 2.17 22.10 10.30
CA GLY A 108 3.59 21.73 10.24
C GLY A 108 3.98 20.57 11.18
N GLY A 109 3.11 20.17 12.11
CA GLY A 109 3.29 19.03 13.00
C GLY A 109 3.07 17.69 12.30
N ARG A 110 3.32 16.59 13.01
CA ARG A 110 3.06 15.22 12.54
C ARG A 110 2.02 14.56 13.42
N ALA A 111 1.10 13.83 12.80
CA ALA A 111 0.16 12.97 13.48
C ALA A 111 0.23 11.55 12.92
N ARG A 112 -0.03 10.58 13.78
CA ARG A 112 -0.19 9.17 13.42
C ARG A 112 -1.43 8.62 14.07
N LEU A 113 -2.26 7.95 13.29
CA LEU A 113 -3.40 7.20 13.77
C LEU A 113 -3.37 5.80 13.15
N PHE A 114 -3.65 4.80 13.97
CA PHE A 114 -3.90 3.43 13.51
C PHE A 114 -5.18 2.94 14.15
N VAL A 115 -6.08 2.42 13.33
CA VAL A 115 -7.34 1.82 13.76
C VAL A 115 -7.40 0.40 13.21
N GLY A 116 -7.39 -0.58 14.10
CA GLY A 116 -7.30 -1.97 13.67
C GLY A 116 -7.43 -2.95 14.82
N ARG A 117 -7.13 -4.20 14.52
CA ARG A 117 -7.09 -5.32 15.47
C ARG A 117 -5.84 -6.15 15.23
N SER A 118 -5.27 -6.70 16.30
CA SER A 118 -4.22 -7.71 16.21
C SER A 118 -4.84 -9.10 16.25
N GLN A 119 -4.47 -9.95 15.31
CA GLN A 119 -4.94 -11.33 15.21
C GLN A 119 -3.76 -12.28 15.35
N PRO A 120 -3.79 -13.24 16.30
CA PRO A 120 -2.78 -14.26 16.40
C PRO A 120 -2.93 -15.29 15.29
N TYR A 121 -1.82 -15.74 14.72
CA TYR A 121 -1.77 -16.88 13.83
C TYR A 121 -0.61 -17.80 14.19
N THR A 122 -0.77 -19.07 13.93
CA THR A 122 0.22 -20.08 14.27
C THR A 122 1.02 -20.48 13.04
N VAL A 123 2.32 -20.26 13.10
CA VAL A 123 3.29 -20.72 12.08
C VAL A 123 3.87 -22.04 12.54
N TRP A 124 3.75 -23.05 11.69
CA TRP A 124 4.37 -24.35 11.91
C TRP A 124 5.68 -24.40 11.17
N GLN A 125 6.75 -24.70 11.90
CA GLN A 125 8.08 -24.92 11.35
C GLN A 125 8.43 -26.40 11.47
N TRP A 126 9.08 -26.93 10.43
CA TRP A 126 9.45 -28.32 10.36
C TRP A 126 10.95 -28.44 10.13
N ALA A 127 11.60 -29.24 10.91
CA ALA A 127 13.00 -29.60 10.67
C ALA A 127 13.12 -31.12 10.58
N TYR A 128 13.85 -31.56 9.57
CA TYR A 128 14.28 -32.96 9.48
C TYR A 128 15.63 -33.12 10.17
N VAL A 129 15.67 -33.92 11.22
CA VAL A 129 16.89 -34.26 11.95
C VAL A 129 17.32 -35.65 11.51
N PRO A 130 18.40 -35.80 10.71
CA PRO A 130 18.90 -37.12 10.35
C PRO A 130 19.47 -37.78 11.61
N THR A 131 18.96 -38.94 11.99
CA THR A 131 19.52 -39.74 13.05
C THR A 131 20.64 -40.59 12.48
N GLN A 132 21.91 -40.26 12.85
CA GLN A 132 23.06 -41.14 12.61
C GLN A 132 22.99 -42.27 13.64
N ARG A 133 22.28 -43.36 13.31
CA ARG A 133 22.46 -44.61 14.03
C ARG A 133 23.40 -45.49 13.23
N PRO A 134 24.56 -45.93 13.80
CA PRO A 134 25.39 -46.92 13.14
C PRO A 134 24.68 -48.28 13.24
N GLY A 135 24.02 -48.66 12.21
CA GLY A 135 23.29 -49.96 12.15
C GLY A 135 22.52 -50.11 10.87
N ARG A 136 22.77 -51.07 10.22
CA ARG A 136 22.41 -51.88 9.04
C ARG A 136 21.39 -51.36 8.01
N ASP A 137 20.55 -50.34 8.30
CA ASP A 137 19.57 -49.78 7.34
C ASP A 137 19.44 -48.25 7.46
N GLY A 138 20.55 -47.58 7.46
CA GLY A 138 20.88 -46.18 7.71
C GLY A 138 20.07 -45.05 7.09
N ARG A 139 18.72 -45.12 7.06
CA ARG A 139 17.82 -44.04 6.63
C ARG A 139 16.73 -43.80 7.66
N GLY A 140 17.12 -43.41 8.85
CA GLY A 140 16.20 -42.96 9.88
C GLY A 140 16.40 -41.46 10.12
N GLY A 141 15.36 -40.67 9.98
CA GLY A 141 15.32 -39.26 10.40
C GLY A 141 14.03 -39.01 11.15
N ALA A 142 14.09 -38.11 12.12
CA ALA A 142 12.92 -37.64 12.83
C ALA A 142 12.50 -36.27 12.27
N VAL A 143 11.22 -36.10 12.00
CA VAL A 143 10.66 -34.79 11.70
C VAL A 143 10.28 -34.14 13.02
N GLN A 144 10.87 -33.02 13.34
CA GLN A 144 10.48 -32.18 14.47
C GLN A 144 9.62 -31.03 13.96
N ALA A 145 8.49 -30.85 14.61
CA ALA A 145 7.58 -29.75 14.33
C ALA A 145 7.46 -28.89 15.58
N TRP A 146 7.54 -27.60 15.42
CA TRP A 146 7.22 -26.64 16.48
C TRP A 146 6.31 -25.54 15.97
N ALA A 147 5.44 -25.10 16.84
CA ALA A 147 4.51 -24.02 16.57
C ALA A 147 5.00 -22.73 17.19
N GLN A 148 4.94 -21.65 16.43
CA GLN A 148 5.21 -20.30 16.91
C GLN A 148 3.97 -19.44 16.65
N THR A 149 3.54 -18.69 17.67
CA THR A 149 2.44 -17.74 17.51
C THR A 149 3.02 -16.38 17.11
N GLU A 150 2.56 -15.88 16.00
CA GLU A 150 2.85 -14.53 15.52
C GLU A 150 1.58 -13.68 15.53
N TRP A 151 1.74 -12.36 15.59
CA TRP A 151 0.63 -11.42 15.62
C TRP A 151 0.60 -10.62 14.33
N LEU A 152 -0.55 -10.57 13.72
CA LEU A 152 -0.80 -9.82 12.50
C LEU A 152 -1.70 -8.64 12.80
N ASP A 153 -1.23 -7.43 12.53
CA ASP A 153 -2.02 -6.21 12.68
C ASP A 153 -2.83 -5.96 11.41
N LEU A 154 -4.15 -6.06 11.56
CA LEU A 154 -5.12 -5.79 10.51
C LEU A 154 -5.82 -4.47 10.80
N GLY A 155 -5.82 -3.56 9.83
CA GLY A 155 -6.45 -2.26 10.02
C GLY A 155 -5.98 -1.20 9.05
N GLN A 156 -6.27 0.04 9.39
CA GLN A 156 -5.93 1.20 8.58
C GLN A 156 -5.10 2.18 9.41
N GLY A 157 -4.01 2.66 8.84
CA GLY A 157 -3.10 3.61 9.47
C GLY A 157 -2.81 4.79 8.56
N LEU A 158 -2.66 5.97 9.15
CA LEU A 158 -2.23 7.18 8.49
C LEU A 158 -1.16 7.88 9.32
N ASN A 159 -0.02 8.18 8.68
CA ASN A 159 0.92 9.18 9.16
C ASN A 159 0.75 10.40 8.27
N VAL A 160 0.63 11.59 8.86
CA VAL A 160 0.35 12.80 8.10
C VAL A 160 1.11 13.98 8.66
N ARG A 161 1.58 14.86 7.76
CA ARG A 161 2.18 16.14 8.08
C ARG A 161 1.59 17.21 7.15
N PRO A 162 0.59 17.97 7.59
CA PRO A 162 0.04 19.06 6.81
C PRO A 162 0.88 20.33 7.00
N GLN A 163 1.04 21.10 5.93
CA GLN A 163 1.68 22.40 5.90
C GLN A 163 0.75 23.38 5.19
N TRP A 164 0.09 24.21 5.97
CA TRP A 164 -0.83 25.24 5.46
C TRP A 164 -0.22 26.62 5.58
N PRO A 165 0.01 27.34 4.48
CA PRO A 165 0.58 28.68 4.52
C PRO A 165 -0.39 29.75 5.02
N GLY A 166 -1.68 29.43 5.15
CA GLY A 166 -2.71 30.36 5.61
C GLY A 166 -3.65 30.84 4.50
N GLY A 167 -4.72 31.51 4.88
CA GLY A 167 -5.72 32.03 3.97
C GLY A 167 -6.46 30.95 3.18
N GLN A 168 -6.65 31.17 1.88
CA GLN A 168 -7.28 30.19 0.98
C GLN A 168 -6.27 29.34 0.20
N ALA A 169 -5.01 29.40 0.56
CA ALA A 169 -4.00 28.60 -0.08
C ALA A 169 -4.21 27.09 0.20
N PRO A 170 -3.90 26.21 -0.75
CA PRO A 170 -3.98 24.79 -0.54
C PRO A 170 -2.99 24.34 0.53
N VAL A 171 -3.36 23.28 1.23
CA VAL A 171 -2.51 22.63 2.23
C VAL A 171 -1.61 21.62 1.54
N THR A 172 -0.30 21.75 1.69
CA THR A 172 0.63 20.69 1.28
C THR A 172 0.63 19.60 2.33
N VAL A 173 0.38 18.37 1.93
CA VAL A 173 0.25 17.22 2.83
C VAL A 173 1.23 16.14 2.43
N GLU A 174 2.16 15.84 3.33
CA GLU A 174 2.96 14.62 3.28
C GLU A 174 2.19 13.54 4.01
N LEU A 175 1.95 12.41 3.36
CA LEU A 175 1.19 11.32 3.96
C LEU A 175 1.80 9.94 3.64
N ASP A 176 1.62 9.02 4.58
CA ASP A 176 1.89 7.59 4.47
C ASP A 176 0.65 6.87 5.00
N ALA A 177 -0.11 6.29 4.12
CA ALA A 177 -1.34 5.57 4.43
C ALA A 177 -1.15 4.07 4.18
N ARG A 178 -1.60 3.25 5.13
CA ARG A 178 -1.50 1.79 5.07
C ARG A 178 -2.85 1.18 5.41
N ALA A 179 -3.20 0.14 4.69
CA ALA A 179 -4.37 -0.67 5.00
C ALA A 179 -4.02 -2.16 4.87
N SER A 180 -4.46 -2.93 5.84
CA SER A 180 -4.37 -4.39 5.82
C SER A 180 -5.74 -4.99 6.14
N THR A 181 -6.22 -5.85 5.25
CA THR A 181 -7.51 -6.51 5.40
C THR A 181 -7.37 -8.00 5.13
N GLN A 182 -8.11 -8.80 5.88
CA GLN A 182 -8.22 -10.24 5.66
C GLN A 182 -9.64 -10.54 5.19
N SER A 183 -9.77 -11.22 4.07
CA SER A 183 -11.07 -11.67 3.58
C SER A 183 -11.54 -12.86 4.39
N ALA A 184 -12.76 -12.79 4.91
CA ALA A 184 -13.38 -13.92 5.61
C ALA A 184 -13.81 -15.04 4.65
N TYR A 185 -13.83 -14.79 3.35
CA TYR A 185 -14.29 -15.71 2.31
C TYR A 185 -13.15 -16.42 1.56
N GLU A 186 -11.90 -16.02 1.78
CA GLU A 186 -10.76 -16.71 1.19
C GLU A 186 -10.27 -17.81 2.14
N PRO A 187 -10.29 -19.09 1.71
CA PRO A 187 -9.98 -20.23 2.57
C PRO A 187 -8.56 -20.24 3.13
N ASP A 188 -7.64 -19.49 2.50
CA ASP A 188 -6.22 -19.47 2.86
C ASP A 188 -5.86 -18.30 3.79
N GLY A 189 -6.85 -17.54 4.27
CA GLY A 189 -6.59 -16.41 5.19
C GLY A 189 -5.67 -15.34 4.60
N GLN A 190 -5.68 -15.16 3.28
CA GLN A 190 -4.83 -14.20 2.60
C GLN A 190 -5.07 -12.79 3.12
N VAL A 191 -3.98 -12.09 3.40
CA VAL A 191 -4.00 -10.70 3.81
C VAL A 191 -3.74 -9.83 2.60
N ARG A 192 -4.67 -8.91 2.35
CA ARG A 192 -4.49 -7.86 1.37
C ARG A 192 -3.83 -6.67 2.05
N TYR A 193 -2.74 -6.21 1.48
CA TYR A 193 -1.98 -5.08 1.96
C TYR A 193 -1.94 -3.99 0.90
N SER A 194 -2.20 -2.75 1.29
CA SER A 194 -2.03 -1.56 0.45
C SER A 194 -1.28 -0.49 1.20
N GLU A 195 -0.37 0.19 0.52
CA GLU A 195 0.44 1.28 1.05
C GLU A 195 0.54 2.40 0.02
N VAL A 196 0.38 3.63 0.47
CA VAL A 196 0.48 4.83 -0.34
C VAL A 196 1.33 5.85 0.39
N VAL A 197 2.44 6.24 -0.22
CA VAL A 197 3.28 7.35 0.25
C VAL A 197 3.22 8.45 -0.80
N SER A 198 2.80 9.64 -0.40
CA SER A 198 2.58 10.75 -1.34
C SER A 198 2.72 12.11 -0.69
N THR A 199 2.98 13.12 -1.51
CA THR A 199 2.89 14.53 -1.15
C THR A 199 1.93 15.22 -2.11
N VAL A 200 0.84 15.77 -1.60
CA VAL A 200 -0.24 16.35 -2.40
C VAL A 200 -0.62 17.72 -1.89
N ALA A 201 -1.13 18.57 -2.78
CA ALA A 201 -1.77 19.83 -2.43
C ALA A 201 -3.29 19.63 -2.35
N VAL A 202 -3.87 19.89 -1.20
CA VAL A 202 -5.29 19.66 -0.90
C VAL A 202 -5.96 21.01 -0.66
N PRO A 203 -7.05 21.34 -1.38
CA PRO A 203 -7.86 22.51 -1.08
C PRO A 203 -8.46 22.41 0.32
N LEU A 204 -8.53 23.52 1.05
CA LEU A 204 -9.09 23.53 2.39
C LEU A 204 -10.60 23.25 2.35
N GLY A 205 -11.07 22.31 3.17
CA GLY A 205 -12.48 21.96 3.30
C GLY A 205 -13.02 20.98 2.26
N GLU A 206 -12.26 20.64 1.22
CA GLU A 206 -12.71 19.77 0.13
C GLU A 206 -12.07 18.38 0.21
N TRP A 207 -12.80 17.37 -0.29
CA TRP A 207 -12.26 16.04 -0.46
C TRP A 207 -11.36 15.97 -1.70
N ALA A 208 -10.13 15.56 -1.52
CA ALA A 208 -9.16 15.34 -2.59
C ALA A 208 -8.79 13.86 -2.68
N VAL A 209 -8.80 13.32 -3.89
CA VAL A 209 -8.35 11.94 -4.13
C VAL A 209 -6.82 11.93 -4.16
N VAL A 210 -6.22 11.15 -3.28
CA VAL A 210 -4.77 10.98 -3.18
C VAL A 210 -4.27 9.84 -4.05
N ALA A 211 -4.98 8.70 -3.99
CA ALA A 211 -4.60 7.52 -4.74
C ALA A 211 -5.83 6.73 -5.18
N ARG A 212 -5.69 6.04 -6.29
CA ARG A 212 -6.68 5.09 -6.80
C ARG A 212 -5.97 3.79 -7.17
N SER A 213 -6.59 2.67 -6.79
CA SER A 213 -6.18 1.34 -7.20
C SER A 213 -7.39 0.65 -7.83
N GLY A 214 -7.17 -0.05 -8.94
CA GLY A 214 -8.22 -0.82 -9.61
C GLY A 214 -7.69 -2.19 -9.99
N ARG A 215 -8.50 -3.22 -9.78
CA ARG A 215 -8.23 -4.59 -10.21
C ARG A 215 -9.43 -5.11 -10.96
N ARG A 216 -9.16 -5.70 -12.11
CA ARG A 216 -10.15 -6.46 -12.88
C ARG A 216 -9.63 -7.87 -13.10
N ALA A 217 -10.41 -8.86 -12.69
CA ALA A 217 -10.11 -10.25 -12.91
C ALA A 217 -11.26 -10.89 -13.69
N GLN A 218 -10.93 -11.53 -14.81
CA GLN A 218 -11.89 -12.27 -15.62
C GLN A 218 -11.47 -13.73 -15.64
N GLN A 219 -12.37 -14.61 -15.25
CA GLN A 219 -12.16 -16.04 -15.30
C GLN A 219 -13.29 -16.68 -16.08
N ALA A 220 -12.94 -17.33 -17.17
CA ALA A 220 -13.90 -18.11 -17.95
C ALA A 220 -13.47 -19.60 -17.93
N ARG A 221 -14.40 -20.46 -17.65
CA ARG A 221 -14.24 -21.91 -17.73
C ARG A 221 -15.30 -22.46 -18.66
N SER A 222 -14.87 -23.19 -19.66
CA SER A 222 -15.78 -23.90 -20.56
C SER A 222 -15.55 -25.40 -20.48
N GLY A 223 -16.60 -26.15 -20.23
CA GLY A 223 -16.61 -27.61 -20.29
C GLY A 223 -17.61 -28.09 -21.34
N THR A 224 -17.66 -29.40 -21.57
CA THR A 224 -18.54 -30.00 -22.60
C THR A 224 -20.04 -29.76 -22.32
N LEU A 225 -20.42 -29.50 -21.07
CA LEU A 225 -21.81 -29.37 -20.62
C LEU A 225 -22.07 -28.11 -19.78
N SER A 226 -21.05 -27.30 -19.52
CA SER A 226 -21.20 -26.08 -18.70
C SER A 226 -20.21 -25.01 -19.09
N THR A 227 -20.66 -23.77 -19.06
CA THR A 227 -19.81 -22.57 -19.18
C THR A 227 -20.03 -21.70 -17.96
N GLU A 228 -18.95 -21.29 -17.32
CA GLU A 228 -18.93 -20.39 -16.19
C GLU A 228 -18.03 -19.20 -16.52
N ALA A 229 -18.53 -18.00 -16.33
CA ALA A 229 -17.77 -16.77 -16.48
C ALA A 229 -17.95 -15.92 -15.23
N ILE A 230 -16.82 -15.56 -14.61
CA ILE A 230 -16.76 -14.70 -13.45
C ILE A 230 -16.00 -13.44 -13.87
N ASP A 231 -16.61 -12.29 -13.67
CA ASP A 231 -16.01 -10.96 -13.84
C ASP A 231 -15.98 -10.28 -12.48
N ASP A 232 -14.78 -10.04 -11.95
CA ASP A 232 -14.54 -9.39 -10.67
C ASP A 232 -13.85 -8.06 -10.93
N THR A 233 -14.51 -6.98 -10.58
CA THR A 233 -13.96 -5.63 -10.66
C THR A 233 -13.92 -5.02 -9.28
N GLN A 234 -12.74 -4.67 -8.83
CA GLN A 234 -12.51 -4.01 -7.55
C GLN A 234 -11.80 -2.69 -7.79
N SER A 235 -12.26 -1.64 -7.14
CA SER A 235 -11.61 -0.33 -7.13
C SER A 235 -11.55 0.19 -5.70
N GLU A 236 -10.41 0.75 -5.34
CA GLU A 236 -10.21 1.41 -4.06
C GLU A 236 -9.65 2.80 -4.31
N GLN A 237 -10.12 3.78 -3.56
CA GLN A 237 -9.56 5.13 -3.59
C GLN A 237 -9.33 5.66 -2.19
N LEU A 238 -8.19 6.31 -1.99
CA LEU A 238 -7.84 7.04 -0.80
C LEU A 238 -8.18 8.52 -1.03
N GLU A 239 -9.01 9.06 -0.17
CA GLU A 239 -9.38 10.47 -0.19
C GLU A 239 -9.03 11.13 1.14
N ILE A 240 -8.66 12.41 1.08
CA ILE A 240 -8.31 13.21 2.24
C ILE A 240 -9.05 14.56 2.19
N ARG A 241 -9.42 15.06 3.37
CA ARG A 241 -9.95 16.40 3.55
C ARG A 241 -9.27 17.07 4.73
N ILE A 242 -8.97 18.35 4.61
CA ILE A 242 -8.34 19.12 5.69
C ILE A 242 -9.20 20.33 5.98
N THR A 243 -9.51 20.53 7.25
CA THR A 243 -10.25 21.66 7.74
C THR A 243 -9.47 22.40 8.83
N ALA A 244 -9.63 23.72 8.88
CA ALA A 244 -9.07 24.58 9.91
C ALA A 244 -10.23 25.08 10.77
N PRO A 245 -10.47 24.49 11.97
CA PRO A 245 -11.55 24.91 12.86
C PRO A 245 -11.31 26.30 13.47
#